data_7bc04b07bdc6df53805c742e9b66468a
#
_entry.id   7bc04b07bdc6df53805c742e9b66468a
#
_cell.length_a   1.000
_cell.length_b   1.000
_cell.length_c   1.000
_cell.angle_alpha   90.00
_cell.angle_beta   90.00
_cell.angle_gamma   90.00
#
_symmetry.space_group_name_H-M   'P 1'
#
loop_
_entity.id
_entity.type
_entity.pdbx_description
1 polymer ?
#
loop_
_entity_poly.entity_id
_entity_poly.type
_entity_poly.pdbx_seq_one_letter_code
_entity_poly.pdbx_strand_id
1 'polypeptide(L)'
;MNKPNYWVVGAFFGPENQEDAFYRRGYWEMGWDDATKPNLARRRNSIKPGDRIAVKSRDGKGAHTISIKSIGIVKEVAGGKVYVNWILTKMDRHVPCKNYFGTLHGPVSDANWKNQAFSL
;
A
#
# COMPACT_ATOMS: atom_id res chain seq x y z
N MET A 1 -14.92 17.88 7.39
CA MET A 1 -13.65 17.34 6.89
C MET A 1 -13.71 15.82 6.88
N ASN A 2 -13.32 15.24 5.77
CA ASN A 2 -13.29 13.79 5.64
C ASN A 2 -12.05 13.22 6.29
N LYS A 3 -12.23 12.13 7.04
CA LYS A 3 -11.09 11.39 7.59
C LYS A 3 -10.41 10.63 6.45
N PRO A 4 -9.07 10.54 6.46
CA PRO A 4 -8.38 9.76 5.44
C PRO A 4 -8.67 8.27 5.59
N ASN A 5 -8.70 7.58 4.47
CA ASN A 5 -8.69 6.13 4.45
C ASN A 5 -7.25 5.63 4.44
N TYR A 6 -7.07 4.39 4.88
CA TYR A 6 -5.75 3.75 5.01
C TYR A 6 -5.69 2.51 4.12
N TRP A 7 -4.63 2.41 3.33
CA TRP A 7 -4.46 1.38 2.32
C TRP A 7 -3.14 0.66 2.49
N VAL A 8 -3.14 -0.64 2.22
CA VAL A 8 -1.94 -1.48 2.29
C VAL A 8 -1.71 -2.10 0.92
N VAL A 9 -0.52 -1.92 0.37
CA VAL A 9 -0.20 -2.32 -0.99
C VAL A 9 1.07 -3.16 -1.05
N GLY A 10 1.14 -4.03 -2.06
CA GLY A 10 2.34 -4.76 -2.38
C GLY A 10 3.17 -4.05 -3.44
N ALA A 11 4.46 -4.37 -3.50
CA ALA A 11 5.39 -3.74 -4.43
C ALA A 11 6.06 -4.72 -5.40
N PHE A 12 5.58 -5.95 -5.47
CA PHE A 12 6.17 -6.94 -6.37
C PHE A 12 5.39 -7.06 -7.66
N PHE A 13 6.10 -6.97 -8.79
CA PHE A 13 5.58 -7.34 -10.11
C PHE A 13 6.18 -8.72 -10.44
N GLY A 14 5.41 -9.78 -10.19
CA GLY A 14 5.98 -11.12 -10.21
C GLY A 14 7.11 -11.22 -9.18
N PRO A 15 8.31 -11.65 -9.55
CA PRO A 15 9.44 -11.75 -8.62
C PRO A 15 10.17 -10.43 -8.38
N GLU A 16 9.84 -9.36 -9.12
CA GLU A 16 10.59 -8.11 -9.06
C GLU A 16 10.03 -7.14 -8.03
N ASN A 17 10.88 -6.69 -7.12
CA ASN A 17 10.54 -5.68 -6.10
C ASN A 17 10.64 -4.29 -6.72
N GLN A 18 9.53 -3.55 -6.71
CA GLN A 18 9.43 -2.21 -7.29
C GLN A 18 9.58 -1.08 -6.26
N GLU A 19 9.93 -1.39 -5.00
CA GLU A 19 9.97 -0.38 -3.93
C GLU A 19 10.83 0.82 -4.32
N ASP A 20 12.08 0.60 -4.73
CA ASP A 20 12.98 1.69 -5.08
C ASP A 20 12.44 2.55 -6.22
N ALA A 21 11.84 1.93 -7.23
CA ALA A 21 11.25 2.65 -8.35
C ALA A 21 10.08 3.52 -7.87
N PHE A 22 9.21 2.99 -7.02
CA PHE A 22 8.08 3.73 -6.49
C PHE A 22 8.55 4.94 -5.66
N TYR A 23 9.57 4.75 -4.81
CA TYR A 23 10.06 5.82 -3.96
C TYR A 23 10.74 6.92 -4.78
N ARG A 24 11.53 6.56 -5.79
CA ARG A 24 12.19 7.53 -6.66
C ARG A 24 11.20 8.31 -7.54
N ARG A 25 10.15 7.63 -8.00
CA ARG A 25 9.20 8.22 -8.95
C ARG A 25 8.02 8.90 -8.27
N GLY A 26 7.82 8.66 -6.97
CA GLY A 26 6.75 9.30 -6.22
C GLY A 26 5.36 8.75 -6.50
N TYR A 27 5.25 7.46 -6.77
CA TYR A 27 3.95 6.82 -6.97
C TYR A 27 3.98 5.34 -6.59
N TRP A 28 2.79 4.75 -6.53
CA TRP A 28 2.56 3.32 -6.52
C TRP A 28 1.63 2.96 -7.67
N GLU A 29 1.84 1.79 -8.24
CA GLU A 29 0.88 1.22 -9.19
C GLU A 29 0.82 -0.30 -8.98
N MET A 30 -0.33 -0.89 -9.32
CA MET A 30 -0.44 -2.34 -9.27
C MET A 30 0.22 -2.95 -10.51
N GLY A 31 0.78 -4.17 -10.34
CA GLY A 31 1.44 -4.87 -11.45
C GLY A 31 0.48 -5.60 -12.37
N TRP A 32 -0.81 -5.28 -12.29
CA TRP A 32 -1.84 -5.94 -13.09
C TRP A 32 -2.47 -4.96 -14.05
N ASP A 33 -2.79 -5.44 -15.24
CA ASP A 33 -3.60 -4.72 -16.20
C ASP A 33 -5.03 -4.56 -15.63
N ASP A 34 -5.61 -3.39 -15.79
CA ASP A 34 -6.95 -3.08 -15.29
C ASP A 34 -8.01 -4.04 -15.84
N ALA A 35 -7.89 -4.42 -17.11
CA ALA A 35 -8.82 -5.34 -17.73
C ALA A 35 -8.73 -6.74 -17.13
N THR A 36 -7.55 -7.14 -16.67
CA THR A 36 -7.32 -8.45 -16.05
C THR A 36 -7.82 -8.47 -14.60
N LYS A 37 -7.71 -7.35 -13.88
CA LYS A 37 -8.09 -7.23 -12.47
C LYS A 37 -9.03 -6.04 -12.26
N PRO A 38 -10.26 -6.08 -12.82
CA PRO A 38 -11.15 -4.92 -12.76
C PRO A 38 -11.59 -4.54 -11.35
N ASN A 39 -11.70 -5.50 -10.43
CA ASN A 39 -12.07 -5.20 -9.04
C ASN A 39 -10.94 -4.46 -8.32
N LEU A 40 -9.69 -4.84 -8.55
CA LEU A 40 -8.54 -4.12 -8.00
C LEU A 40 -8.44 -2.72 -8.60
N ALA A 41 -8.70 -2.58 -9.90
CA ALA A 41 -8.69 -1.29 -10.57
C ALA A 41 -9.73 -0.35 -9.98
N ARG A 42 -10.95 -0.84 -9.71
CA ARG A 42 -11.99 -0.04 -9.06
C ARG A 42 -11.57 0.39 -7.66
N ARG A 43 -10.98 -0.51 -6.88
CA ARG A 43 -10.51 -0.21 -5.53
C ARG A 43 -9.40 0.83 -5.58
N ARG A 44 -8.43 0.68 -6.48
CA ARG A 44 -7.37 1.68 -6.68
C ARG A 44 -7.96 3.05 -6.98
N ASN A 45 -8.95 3.11 -7.86
CA ASN A 45 -9.57 4.37 -8.27
C ASN A 45 -10.43 5.01 -7.17
N SER A 46 -10.71 4.28 -6.09
CA SER A 46 -11.42 4.82 -4.93
C SER A 46 -10.48 5.48 -3.91
N ILE A 47 -9.18 5.31 -4.06
CA ILE A 47 -8.17 5.99 -3.24
C ILE A 47 -8.21 7.48 -3.55
N LYS A 48 -8.10 8.32 -2.52
CA LYS A 48 -8.29 9.78 -2.65
C LYS A 48 -7.09 10.55 -2.12
N PRO A 49 -6.87 11.78 -2.60
CA PRO A 49 -5.87 12.66 -2.02
C PRO A 49 -6.06 12.79 -0.51
N GLY A 50 -4.96 12.75 0.22
CA GLY A 50 -4.98 12.79 1.68
C GLY A 50 -5.03 11.42 2.34
N ASP A 51 -5.40 10.38 1.62
CA ASP A 51 -5.37 9.02 2.17
C ASP A 51 -3.95 8.60 2.51
N ARG A 52 -3.83 7.62 3.39
CA ARG A 52 -2.55 7.05 3.80
C ARG A 52 -2.33 5.72 3.10
N ILE A 53 -1.09 5.47 2.68
CA ILE A 53 -0.72 4.25 1.99
C ILE A 53 0.54 3.67 2.62
N ALA A 54 0.57 2.37 2.84
CA ALA A 54 1.75 1.66 3.32
C ALA A 54 2.10 0.55 2.35
N VAL A 55 3.38 0.46 2.00
CA VAL A 55 3.90 -0.67 1.24
C VAL A 55 4.29 -1.77 2.21
N LYS A 56 3.80 -2.97 1.94
CA LYS A 56 4.13 -4.14 2.77
C LYS A 56 4.94 -5.15 1.97
N SER A 57 5.68 -5.97 2.68
CA SER A 57 6.23 -7.21 2.13
C SER A 57 5.82 -8.36 3.04
N ARG A 58 5.78 -9.56 2.45
CA ARG A 58 5.43 -10.76 3.21
C ARG A 58 6.65 -11.23 3.98
N ASP A 59 6.44 -11.70 5.22
CA ASP A 59 7.53 -12.17 6.08
C ASP A 59 7.87 -13.66 5.86
N GLY A 60 7.21 -14.28 4.89
CA GLY A 60 7.47 -15.66 4.53
C GLY A 60 6.29 -16.57 4.76
N LYS A 61 6.37 -17.77 4.20
CA LYS A 61 5.31 -18.74 4.29
C LYS A 61 5.10 -19.15 5.76
N GLY A 62 3.85 -19.08 6.20
CA GLY A 62 3.48 -19.44 7.57
C GLY A 62 3.72 -18.35 8.60
N ALA A 63 4.27 -17.21 8.21
CA ALA A 63 4.47 -16.09 9.15
C ALA A 63 3.12 -15.46 9.51
N HIS A 64 3.00 -15.00 10.77
CA HIS A 64 1.82 -14.32 11.27
C HIS A 64 1.91 -12.80 11.12
N THR A 65 3.01 -12.30 10.58
CA THR A 65 3.27 -10.87 10.40
C THR A 65 3.56 -10.55 8.94
N ILE A 66 3.45 -9.27 8.62
CA ILE A 66 3.99 -8.66 7.40
C ILE A 66 4.90 -7.51 7.82
N SER A 67 5.80 -7.12 6.94
CA SER A 67 6.68 -5.96 7.17
C SER A 67 6.13 -4.74 6.46
N ILE A 68 5.97 -3.65 7.20
CA ILE A 68 5.65 -2.34 6.61
C ILE A 68 6.98 -1.70 6.20
N LYS A 69 7.12 -1.44 4.90
CA LYS A 69 8.38 -0.96 4.30
C LYS A 69 8.39 0.55 4.09
N SER A 70 7.22 1.16 3.95
CA SER A 70 7.11 2.60 3.75
C SER A 70 5.71 3.08 4.09
N ILE A 71 5.60 4.38 4.36
CA ILE A 71 4.33 5.06 4.62
C ILE A 71 4.34 6.34 3.81
N GLY A 72 3.21 6.65 3.17
CA GLY A 72 3.06 7.87 2.42
C GLY A 72 1.66 8.46 2.51
N ILE A 73 1.54 9.66 1.97
CA ILE A 73 0.28 10.41 1.86
C ILE A 73 -0.05 10.52 0.38
N VAL A 74 -1.25 10.11 0.00
CA VAL A 74 -1.68 10.15 -1.40
C VAL A 74 -1.84 11.60 -1.85
N LYS A 75 -1.27 11.94 -2.99
CA LYS A 75 -1.41 13.25 -3.64
C LYS A 75 -2.54 13.25 -4.66
N GLU A 76 -2.59 12.24 -5.52
CA GLU A 76 -3.66 12.08 -6.51
C GLU A 76 -3.64 10.68 -7.09
N VAL A 77 -4.71 10.31 -7.77
CA VAL A 77 -4.79 9.07 -8.55
C VAL A 77 -5.09 9.45 -10.00
N ALA A 78 -4.22 9.08 -10.91
CA ALA A 78 -4.38 9.42 -12.33
C ALA A 78 -3.60 8.42 -13.20
N GLY A 79 -4.19 8.05 -14.32
CA GLY A 79 -3.53 7.19 -15.31
C GLY A 79 -3.09 5.83 -14.77
N GLY A 80 -3.84 5.26 -13.84
CA GLY A 80 -3.51 3.98 -13.22
C GLY A 80 -2.47 4.06 -12.12
N LYS A 81 -1.99 5.26 -11.79
CA LYS A 81 -0.97 5.46 -10.74
C LYS A 81 -1.57 6.18 -9.54
N VAL A 82 -1.11 5.81 -8.37
CA VAL A 82 -1.39 6.51 -7.12
C VAL A 82 -0.14 7.32 -6.79
N TYR A 83 -0.21 8.63 -6.97
CA TYR A 83 0.91 9.52 -6.66
C TYR A 83 0.99 9.74 -5.16
N VAL A 84 2.18 9.58 -4.60
CA VAL A 84 2.40 9.51 -3.16
C VAL A 84 3.55 10.42 -2.76
N ASN A 85 3.31 11.19 -1.69
CA ASN A 85 4.37 11.84 -0.95
C ASN A 85 4.86 10.83 0.10
N TRP A 86 5.99 10.19 -0.17
CA TRP A 86 6.55 9.19 0.73
C TRP A 86 7.15 9.88 1.95
N ILE A 87 6.65 9.54 3.14
CA ILE A 87 7.06 10.15 4.41
C ILE A 87 8.19 9.36 5.05
N LEU A 88 8.03 8.04 5.13
CA LEU A 88 9.05 7.11 5.63
C LEU A 88 9.25 6.01 4.60
N THR A 89 10.52 5.71 4.30
CA THR A 89 10.89 4.61 3.43
C THR A 89 11.95 3.75 4.11
N LYS A 90 12.24 2.60 3.54
CA LYS A 90 13.25 1.66 4.07
C LYS A 90 12.97 1.28 5.53
N MET A 91 11.69 1.16 5.86
CA MET A 91 11.25 0.68 7.16
C MET A 91 11.32 -0.84 7.20
N ASP A 92 11.24 -1.38 8.39
CA ASP A 92 11.12 -2.81 8.61
C ASP A 92 10.28 -3.04 9.87
N ARG A 93 9.04 -2.61 9.80
CA ARG A 93 8.10 -2.68 10.93
C ARG A 93 7.21 -3.89 10.76
N HIS A 94 7.26 -4.83 11.69
CA HIS A 94 6.44 -6.04 11.67
C HIS A 94 5.12 -5.80 12.38
N VAL A 95 4.03 -6.15 11.70
CA VAL A 95 2.65 -6.02 12.22
C VAL A 95 1.88 -7.30 11.90
N PRO A 96 0.75 -7.57 12.59
CA PRO A 96 -0.07 -8.73 12.25
C PRO A 96 -0.48 -8.71 10.78
N CYS A 97 -0.43 -9.86 10.12
CA CYS A 97 -0.63 -9.92 8.67
C CYS A 97 -2.06 -9.68 8.23
N LYS A 98 -3.06 -10.04 9.03
CA LYS A 98 -4.49 -9.82 8.73
C LYS A 98 -4.92 -10.27 7.33
N ASN A 99 -4.26 -11.26 6.77
CA ASN A 99 -4.48 -11.73 5.40
C ASN A 99 -4.18 -10.67 4.32
N TYR A 100 -3.37 -9.66 4.64
CA TYR A 100 -2.95 -8.63 3.68
C TYR A 100 -1.77 -9.13 2.85
N PHE A 101 -2.00 -10.16 2.05
CA PHE A 101 -0.96 -10.81 1.25
C PHE A 101 -0.99 -10.42 -0.23
N GLY A 102 -2.05 -9.74 -0.67
CA GLY A 102 -2.25 -9.40 -2.07
C GLY A 102 -1.72 -8.04 -2.46
N THR A 103 -2.22 -7.53 -3.58
CA THR A 103 -1.74 -6.31 -4.21
C THR A 103 -2.23 -5.04 -3.52
N LEU A 104 -3.51 -5.02 -3.11
CA LEU A 104 -4.13 -3.82 -2.55
C LEU A 104 -5.22 -4.22 -1.57
N HIS A 105 -5.12 -3.67 -0.37
CA HIS A 105 -6.08 -3.92 0.71
C HIS A 105 -6.52 -2.61 1.33
N GLY A 106 -7.79 -2.55 1.68
CA GLY A 106 -8.36 -1.39 2.35
C GLY A 106 -9.73 -1.03 1.77
N PRO A 107 -10.33 0.02 2.30
CA PRO A 107 -9.83 0.83 3.41
C PRO A 107 -9.77 0.01 4.71
N VAL A 108 -8.67 0.18 5.43
CA VAL A 108 -8.44 -0.55 6.69
C VAL A 108 -9.25 0.10 7.80
N SER A 109 -10.03 -0.70 8.53
CA SER A 109 -10.93 -0.18 9.56
C SER A 109 -10.42 -0.38 11.00
N ASP A 110 -9.54 -1.35 11.24
CA ASP A 110 -9.06 -1.67 12.59
C ASP A 110 -8.14 -0.57 13.10
N ALA A 111 -8.61 0.18 14.10
CA ALA A 111 -7.89 1.33 14.65
C ALA A 111 -6.55 0.93 15.30
N ASN A 112 -6.51 -0.17 16.03
CA ASN A 112 -5.27 -0.62 16.65
C ASN A 112 -4.25 -1.02 15.61
N TRP A 113 -4.67 -1.74 14.60
CA TRP A 113 -3.78 -2.15 13.51
C TRP A 113 -3.23 -0.92 12.76
N LYS A 114 -4.09 0.07 12.47
CA LYS A 114 -3.66 1.31 11.81
C LYS A 114 -2.60 2.03 12.64
N ASN A 115 -2.79 2.10 13.97
CA ASN A 115 -1.80 2.72 14.84
C ASN A 115 -0.46 2.00 14.79
N GLN A 116 -0.47 0.68 14.78
CA GLN A 116 0.76 -0.10 14.68
C GLN A 116 1.47 0.10 13.35
N ALA A 117 0.72 0.04 12.25
CA ALA A 117 1.29 0.05 10.90
C ALA A 117 1.70 1.44 10.43
N PHE A 118 0.92 2.48 10.79
CA PHE A 118 1.05 3.82 10.22
C PHE A 118 1.60 4.88 11.16
N SER A 119 1.92 4.56 12.40
CA SER A 119 2.47 5.57 13.31
C SER A 119 3.83 6.08 12.83
N LEU A 120 4.03 7.36 12.95
CA LEU A 120 5.26 8.02 12.51
C LEU A 120 6.25 8.22 13.65
#